data_e8d69cadb4d81fe7eff4b8ac8409356f
#
_entry.id   e8d69cadb4d81fe7eff4b8ac8409356f
#
_cell.length_a   1.000
_cell.length_b   1.000
_cell.length_c   1.000
_cell.angle_alpha   90.00
_cell.angle_beta   90.00
_cell.angle_gamma   90.00
#
_symmetry.space_group_name_H-M   'P 1'
#
loop_
_entity.id
_entity.type
_entity.pdbx_description
1 polymer ?
#
loop_
_entity_poly.entity_id
_entity_poly.type
_entity_poly.pdbx_seq_one_letter_code
_entity_poly.pdbx_strand_id
1 'polypeptide(L)' 'MGENFNRHLGSKLRMRRLALGLTQTKVAQAINVTFQQIQKYEKGTNGISSLRIMQLANFLKVPVIYFFEDYPAYNSP' A
#
# COMPACT_ATOMS: atom_id res chain seq x y z
N MET A 1 5.00 -11.44 -12.69
CA MET A 1 4.12 -10.28 -12.82
C MET A 1 3.50 -9.85 -11.48
N GLY A 2 2.87 -10.76 -10.76
CA GLY A 2 2.24 -10.44 -9.47
C GLY A 2 3.19 -9.90 -8.42
N GLU A 3 4.40 -10.46 -8.34
CA GLU A 3 5.39 -10.00 -7.37
C GLU A 3 5.81 -8.55 -7.60
N ASN A 4 6.03 -8.16 -8.86
CA ASN A 4 6.42 -6.79 -9.18
C ASN A 4 5.31 -5.81 -8.86
N PHE A 5 4.08 -6.21 -9.12
CA PHE A 5 2.92 -5.38 -8.79
C PHE A 5 2.76 -5.24 -7.27
N ASN A 6 2.88 -6.35 -6.56
CA ASN A 6 2.78 -6.33 -5.09
C ASN A 6 3.87 -5.46 -4.48
N ARG A 7 5.10 -5.53 -4.99
CA ARG A 7 6.18 -4.67 -4.52
C ARG A 7 5.89 -3.20 -4.79
N HIS A 8 5.30 -2.91 -5.94
CA HIS A 8 4.93 -1.54 -6.29
C HIS A 8 3.91 -1.00 -5.29
N LEU A 9 2.85 -1.75 -5.05
CA LEU A 9 1.82 -1.34 -4.08
C LEU A 9 2.42 -1.16 -2.69
N GLY A 10 3.25 -2.10 -2.26
CA GLY A 10 3.89 -2.04 -0.96
C GLY A 10 4.83 -0.85 -0.82
N SER A 11 5.55 -0.53 -1.88
CA SER A 11 6.42 0.64 -1.92
C SER A 11 5.64 1.93 -1.78
N LYS A 12 4.50 2.03 -2.48
CA LYS A 12 3.62 3.20 -2.39
C LYS A 12 3.08 3.36 -0.97
N LEU A 13 2.66 2.27 -0.36
CA LEU A 13 2.20 2.26 1.02
C LEU A 13 3.30 2.78 1.95
N ARG A 14 4.49 2.22 1.84
CA ARG A 14 5.61 2.60 2.70
C ARG A 14 6.00 4.06 2.54
N MET A 15 6.10 4.53 1.30
CA MET A 15 6.47 5.92 1.02
C MET A 15 5.49 6.89 1.68
N ARG A 16 4.20 6.65 1.50
CA ARG A 16 3.19 7.55 2.06
C ARG A 16 3.17 7.49 3.58
N ARG A 17 3.28 6.28 4.14
CA ARG A 17 3.35 6.09 5.59
C ARG A 17 4.50 6.90 6.19
N LEU A 18 5.69 6.78 5.61
CA LEU A 18 6.87 7.50 6.08
C LEU A 18 6.71 9.01 5.91
N ALA A 19 6.12 9.45 4.80
CA ALA A 19 5.88 10.86 4.55
C ALA A 19 4.99 11.49 5.63
N LEU A 20 4.04 10.70 6.17
CA LEU A 20 3.15 11.16 7.23
C LEU A 20 3.70 10.91 8.63
N GLY A 21 4.90 10.32 8.74
CA GLY A 21 5.51 10.04 10.04
C GLY A 21 4.81 8.94 10.82
N LEU A 22 4.14 8.02 10.14
CA LEU A 22 3.36 6.96 10.78
C LEU A 22 4.17 5.68 10.94
N THR A 23 3.91 4.96 12.03
CA THR A 23 4.49 3.62 12.22
C THR A 23 3.64 2.58 11.50
N GLN A 24 4.23 1.41 11.26
CA GLN A 24 3.49 0.28 10.70
C GLN A 24 2.35 -0.15 11.62
N THR A 25 2.57 -0.11 12.93
CA THR A 25 1.54 -0.44 13.91
C THR A 25 0.34 0.50 13.80
N LYS A 26 0.60 1.80 13.63
CA LYS A 26 -0.48 2.78 13.50
C LYS A 26 -1.34 2.49 12.28
N VAL A 27 -0.70 2.19 11.15
CA VAL A 27 -1.43 1.84 9.92
C VAL A 27 -2.22 0.55 10.12
N ALA A 28 -1.61 -0.45 10.75
CA ALA A 28 -2.28 -1.72 11.02
C ALA A 28 -3.56 -1.52 11.84
N GLN A 29 -3.48 -0.71 12.88
CA GLN A 29 -4.63 -0.40 13.72
C GLN A 29 -5.73 0.29 12.93
N ALA A 30 -5.35 1.19 12.03
CA ALA A 30 -6.33 1.98 11.28
C ALA A 30 -7.19 1.13 10.35
N ILE A 31 -6.65 0.06 9.78
CA ILE A 31 -7.42 -0.82 8.87
C ILE A 31 -7.69 -2.19 9.48
N ASN A 32 -7.44 -2.33 10.78
CA ASN A 32 -7.77 -3.53 11.54
C ASN A 32 -7.11 -4.80 11.00
N VAL A 33 -5.81 -4.70 10.74
CA VAL A 33 -4.98 -5.85 10.39
C VAL A 33 -3.81 -5.94 11.37
N THR A 34 -3.05 -7.02 11.30
CA THR A 34 -1.89 -7.18 12.18
C THR A 34 -0.71 -6.35 11.67
N PHE A 35 0.20 -6.04 12.58
CA PHE A 35 1.47 -5.39 12.25
C PHE A 35 2.24 -6.22 11.20
N GLN A 36 2.27 -7.55 11.37
CA GLN A 36 2.94 -8.43 10.43
C GLN A 36 2.33 -8.34 9.03
N GLN A 37 1.02 -8.13 8.95
CA GLN A 37 0.37 -8.00 7.65
C GLN A 37 0.84 -6.73 6.92
N ILE A 38 0.99 -5.62 7.65
CA ILE A 38 1.53 -4.39 7.05
C ILE A 38 2.96 -4.61 6.57
N GLN A 39 3.79 -5.32 7.36
CA GLN A 39 5.14 -5.64 6.93
C GLN A 39 5.14 -6.42 5.61
N LYS A 40 4.26 -7.41 5.49
CA LYS A 40 4.15 -8.23 4.28
C LYS A 40 3.68 -7.39 3.09
N TYR A 41 2.72 -6.49 3.31
CA TYR A 41 2.29 -5.58 2.25
C TYR A 41 3.45 -4.72 1.77
N GLU A 42 4.20 -4.11 2.69
CA GLU A 42 5.29 -3.21 2.30
C GLU A 42 6.45 -3.92 1.61
N LYS A 43 6.67 -5.19 1.94
CA LYS A 43 7.70 -6.00 1.27
C LYS A 43 7.24 -6.58 -0.06
N GLY A 44 5.92 -6.56 -0.31
CA GLY A 44 5.37 -7.14 -1.53
C GLY A 44 5.26 -8.66 -1.48
N THR A 45 5.39 -9.28 -0.31
CA THR A 45 5.24 -10.72 -0.18
C THR A 45 3.78 -11.15 -0.23
N ASN A 46 2.86 -10.24 0.13
CA ASN A 46 1.41 -10.48 -0.01
C ASN A 46 0.82 -9.37 -0.85
N GLY A 47 -0.19 -9.71 -1.65
CA GLY A 47 -0.96 -8.72 -2.39
C GLY A 47 -1.88 -7.96 -1.44
N ILE A 48 -2.29 -6.77 -1.86
CA ILE A 48 -3.21 -5.93 -1.11
C ILE A 48 -4.55 -5.95 -1.84
N SER A 49 -5.60 -6.41 -1.17
CA SER A 49 -6.92 -6.48 -1.79
C SER A 49 -7.44 -5.08 -2.11
N SER A 50 -8.41 -5.01 -3.04
CA SER A 50 -9.01 -3.73 -3.40
C SER A 50 -9.66 -3.05 -2.20
N LEU A 51 -10.29 -3.81 -1.32
CA LEU A 51 -10.86 -3.25 -0.09
C LEU A 51 -9.79 -2.58 0.76
N ARG A 52 -8.66 -3.28 0.96
CA ARG A 52 -7.57 -2.74 1.77
C ARG A 52 -6.93 -1.51 1.12
N ILE A 53 -6.81 -1.52 -0.21
CA ILE A 53 -6.30 -0.34 -0.94
C ILE A 53 -7.21 0.86 -0.66
N MET A 54 -8.52 0.68 -0.70
CA MET A 54 -9.46 1.77 -0.43
C MET A 54 -9.31 2.28 1.00
N GLN A 55 -9.21 1.36 1.97
CA GLN A 55 -9.04 1.73 3.37
C GLN A 55 -7.72 2.48 3.61
N LEU A 56 -6.65 1.99 3.01
CA LEU A 56 -5.34 2.63 3.11
C LEU A 56 -5.35 4.02 2.48
N ALA A 57 -5.93 4.15 1.29
CA ALA A 57 -6.01 5.44 0.61
C ALA A 57 -6.74 6.45 1.47
N ASN A 58 -7.87 6.04 2.05
CA ASN A 58 -8.66 6.91 2.91
C ASN A 58 -7.87 7.34 4.15
N PHE A 59 -7.23 6.40 4.82
CA PHE A 59 -6.47 6.69 6.04
C PHE A 59 -5.25 7.56 5.76
N LEU A 60 -4.54 7.26 4.67
CA LEU A 60 -3.30 7.94 4.30
C LEU A 60 -3.54 9.24 3.53
N LYS A 61 -4.79 9.60 3.29
CA LYS A 61 -5.17 10.86 2.64
C LYS A 61 -4.64 10.99 1.21
N VAL A 62 -4.74 9.92 0.45
CA VAL A 62 -4.40 9.92 -0.97
C VAL A 62 -5.56 9.32 -1.77
N PRO A 63 -5.70 9.68 -3.05
CA PRO A 63 -6.68 8.98 -3.90
C PRO A 63 -6.20 7.56 -4.17
N VAL A 64 -7.14 6.67 -4.49
CA VAL A 64 -6.80 5.26 -4.77
C VAL A 64 -5.78 5.15 -5.90
N ILE A 65 -5.87 6.03 -6.89
CA ILE A 65 -4.97 6.01 -8.04
C ILE A 65 -3.50 6.18 -7.64
N TYR A 66 -3.23 6.80 -6.49
CA TYR A 66 -1.86 6.96 -5.98
C TYR A 66 -1.12 5.63 -5.95
N PHE A 67 -1.79 4.54 -5.56
CA PHE A 67 -1.16 3.23 -5.44
C PHE A 67 -0.76 2.63 -6.79
N PHE A 68 -1.37 3.10 -7.88
CA PHE A 68 -1.15 2.55 -9.21
C PHE A 68 -0.28 3.44 -10.09
N GLU A 69 -0.05 4.67 -9.68
CA GLU A 69 0.77 5.61 -10.44
C GLU A 69 2.19 5.08 -10.60
N ASP A 70 2.77 5.35 -11.77
CA ASP A 70 4.16 4.99 -12.11
C ASP A 70 4.40 3.49 -12.27
N TYR A 71 3.36 2.67 -12.20
CA TYR A 71 3.51 1.26 -12.53
C TYR A 71 3.42 1.12 -14.06
N PRO A 72 4.39 0.47 -14.71
CA PRO A 72 4.47 0.46 -16.19
C PRO A 72 3.19 -0.01 -16.88
N ALA A 73 2.51 -1.03 -16.35
CA ALA A 73 1.28 -1.54 -16.95
C ALA A 73 0.16 -0.50 -16.90
N TYR A 74 0.09 0.29 -15.84
CA TYR A 74 -0.92 1.34 -15.70
C TYR A 74 -0.68 2.47 -16.70
N ASN A 75 0.59 2.82 -16.93
CA ASN A 75 0.97 3.94 -17.78
C ASN A 75 1.05 3.59 -19.26
N SER A 76 0.91 2.31 -19.61
CA SER A 76 0.96 1.88 -21.01
C SER A 76 -0.31 2.26 -21.75
N PRO A 77 -0.20 2.77 -22.96
CA PRO A 77 -1.38 3.07 -23.76
C PRO A 77 -2.14 1.81 -24.17
#